data_02f29784f6a55d9e882b8a973c72cf69
#
_entry.id   02f29784f6a55d9e882b8a973c72cf69
#
_cell.length_a   1.000
_cell.length_b   1.000
_cell.length_c   1.000
_cell.angle_alpha   90.00
_cell.angle_beta   90.00
_cell.angle_gamma   90.00
#
_symmetry.space_group_name_H-M   'P 1'
#
loop_
_entity.id
_entity.type
_entity.pdbx_description
1 polymer ?
#
loop_
_entity_poly.entity_id
_entity_poly.type
_entity_poly.pdbx_seq_one_letter_code
_entity_poly.pdbx_strand_id
1 'polypeptide(L)'
;MKKVSFYSLLLSVFAAAIFSLVACNETSDKKPEQTKLSIVTTIYPEYAWVKEILGQRADSVELTLLIKNGVDLHSYKPTAQDIAKIASANMVIYVGGESDEWIKDALEATPKKGRSEINLMKALGDRVKAEEIVEGMQGFETKDVVRQKVTEPAEVHQPEQETREDAKEDHEHAEAHDAGEHEHHTKHAEEHDHEHHEHADPSTSSGIKEHHHHDEDVENDEHVWLSLKNAEILVQKITVELAKLDLAHASAYKDNAADYIARITALDGDYRKAIESAHRKTILFGDRFPFRYLVDDYGIKYYAAFVGCSAESEASFETIAFLANKMDSDSLPAILTIEKGNKKIANAVLAASKNSKDAQILTINSMQSVTEQQIAEGESYLSIMQTNLEILKKALN
;
A
#
# COMPACT_ATOMS: atom_id res chain seq x y z
N MET A 1 -49.96 58.10 -63.64
CA MET A 1 -50.11 56.75 -63.05
C MET A 1 -48.81 55.92 -63.00
N LYS A 2 -47.60 56.50 -63.00
CA LYS A 2 -46.29 55.76 -62.89
C LYS A 2 -45.49 55.99 -61.62
N LYS A 3 -45.92 56.86 -60.70
CA LYS A 3 -45.20 57.17 -59.46
C LYS A 3 -45.63 56.31 -58.24
N VAL A 4 -46.83 55.73 -58.25
CA VAL A 4 -47.35 54.90 -57.12
C VAL A 4 -46.73 53.50 -57.13
N SER A 5 -46.34 52.98 -58.31
CA SER A 5 -45.71 51.63 -58.40
C SER A 5 -44.29 51.57 -57.87
N PHE A 6 -43.56 52.69 -57.84
CA PHE A 6 -42.17 52.72 -57.36
C PHE A 6 -42.06 52.71 -55.86
N TYR A 7 -42.99 53.35 -55.20
CA TYR A 7 -43.01 53.35 -53.70
C TYR A 7 -43.47 52.00 -53.09
N SER A 8 -44.35 51.30 -53.82
CA SER A 8 -44.81 49.97 -53.42
C SER A 8 -43.70 48.94 -53.55
N LEU A 9 -42.80 49.06 -54.51
CA LEU A 9 -41.67 48.17 -54.72
C LEU A 9 -40.57 48.46 -53.67
N LEU A 10 -40.34 49.70 -53.32
CA LEU A 10 -39.37 50.11 -52.28
C LEU A 10 -39.80 49.67 -50.85
N LEU A 11 -41.09 49.72 -50.55
CA LEU A 11 -41.65 49.29 -49.27
C LEU A 11 -41.53 47.75 -49.10
N SER A 12 -41.72 46.98 -50.18
CA SER A 12 -41.60 45.51 -50.14
C SER A 12 -40.14 45.04 -49.97
N VAL A 13 -39.17 45.75 -50.54
CA VAL A 13 -37.72 45.42 -50.37
C VAL A 13 -37.26 45.80 -49.00
N PHE A 14 -37.77 46.89 -48.37
CA PHE A 14 -37.42 47.28 -47.01
C PHE A 14 -38.04 46.34 -45.97
N ALA A 15 -39.24 45.81 -46.19
CA ALA A 15 -39.88 44.85 -45.32
C ALA A 15 -39.15 43.47 -45.35
N ALA A 16 -38.64 43.07 -46.56
CA ALA A 16 -37.85 41.85 -46.70
C ALA A 16 -36.46 41.94 -46.01
N ALA A 17 -35.82 43.13 -46.00
CA ALA A 17 -34.54 43.39 -45.33
C ALA A 17 -34.65 43.42 -43.83
N ILE A 18 -35.78 43.84 -43.26
CA ILE A 18 -36.03 43.84 -41.80
C ILE A 18 -36.33 42.41 -41.31
N PHE A 19 -36.94 41.56 -42.10
CA PHE A 19 -37.21 40.13 -41.76
C PHE A 19 -35.94 39.26 -41.77
N SER A 20 -34.92 39.65 -42.54
CA SER A 20 -33.62 38.94 -42.59
C SER A 20 -32.70 39.23 -41.42
N LEU A 21 -32.95 40.28 -40.64
CA LEU A 21 -32.13 40.65 -39.49
C LEU A 21 -32.63 40.10 -38.14
N VAL A 22 -33.81 39.45 -38.12
CA VAL A 22 -34.39 38.83 -36.93
C VAL A 22 -34.10 37.32 -36.87
N ALA A 23 -33.58 36.69 -37.94
CA ALA A 23 -33.36 35.27 -38.06
C ALA A 23 -31.94 34.78 -37.59
N CYS A 24 -31.12 35.67 -37.00
CA CYS A 24 -29.78 35.29 -36.49
C CYS A 24 -29.61 35.60 -35.00
N ASN A 25 -30.63 35.30 -34.19
CA ASN A 25 -30.42 35.18 -32.75
C ASN A 25 -30.88 33.76 -32.34
N GLU A 26 -30.32 32.73 -32.98
CA GLU A 26 -30.19 31.45 -32.31
C GLU A 26 -29.23 31.66 -31.16
N THR A 27 -29.77 32.02 -30.01
CA THR A 27 -29.13 31.68 -28.75
C THR A 27 -29.01 30.16 -28.79
N SER A 28 -27.86 29.74 -29.19
CA SER A 28 -27.38 28.39 -28.92
C SER A 28 -27.45 28.22 -27.41
N ASP A 29 -28.60 27.78 -26.91
CA ASP A 29 -28.65 27.11 -25.61
C ASP A 29 -27.73 25.90 -25.70
N LYS A 30 -26.44 26.14 -25.61
CA LYS A 30 -25.50 25.11 -25.19
C LYS A 30 -25.99 24.71 -23.81
N LYS A 31 -26.87 23.67 -23.79
CA LYS A 31 -27.08 22.88 -22.58
C LYS A 31 -25.71 22.76 -21.92
N PRO A 32 -25.53 23.20 -20.68
CA PRO A 32 -24.22 23.10 -20.05
C PRO A 32 -23.77 21.66 -20.25
N GLU A 33 -22.65 21.49 -20.93
CA GLU A 33 -22.02 20.19 -21.12
C GLU A 33 -21.82 19.66 -19.71
N GLN A 34 -22.63 18.69 -19.34
CA GLN A 34 -22.64 18.15 -18.01
C GLN A 34 -21.28 17.48 -17.87
N THR A 35 -20.31 18.19 -17.25
CA THR A 35 -18.95 17.70 -17.09
C THR A 35 -19.03 16.32 -16.44
N LYS A 36 -18.58 15.33 -17.18
CA LYS A 36 -18.58 13.93 -16.75
C LYS A 36 -17.86 13.84 -15.42
N LEU A 37 -18.42 13.16 -14.43
CA LEU A 37 -17.75 12.93 -13.16
C LEU A 37 -16.42 12.19 -13.44
N SER A 38 -15.30 12.76 -12.99
CA SER A 38 -13.95 12.22 -13.20
C SER A 38 -13.36 11.75 -11.87
N ILE A 39 -12.93 10.50 -11.83
CA ILE A 39 -12.35 9.83 -10.66
C ILE A 39 -11.00 9.26 -11.05
N VAL A 40 -9.98 9.53 -10.25
CA VAL A 40 -8.63 9.00 -10.41
C VAL A 40 -8.31 8.10 -9.23
N THR A 41 -7.76 6.92 -9.52
CA THR A 41 -7.27 5.95 -8.54
C THR A 41 -5.82 5.63 -8.84
N THR A 42 -5.00 5.38 -7.82
CA THR A 42 -3.59 5.02 -8.02
C THR A 42 -3.42 3.56 -8.36
N ILE A 43 -4.02 2.66 -7.59
CA ILE A 43 -3.86 1.21 -7.72
C ILE A 43 -5.16 0.49 -8.11
N TYR A 44 -5.00 -0.75 -8.56
CA TYR A 44 -6.12 -1.57 -9.03
C TYR A 44 -7.23 -1.82 -7.98
N PRO A 45 -6.95 -2.14 -6.69
CA PRO A 45 -8.01 -2.34 -5.69
C PRO A 45 -8.98 -1.16 -5.60
N GLU A 46 -8.47 0.07 -5.57
CA GLU A 46 -9.26 1.30 -5.54
C GLU A 46 -10.17 1.42 -6.78
N TYR A 47 -9.59 1.17 -7.95
CA TYR A 47 -10.31 1.15 -9.22
C TYR A 47 -11.45 0.13 -9.21
N ALA A 48 -11.17 -1.09 -8.75
CA ALA A 48 -12.14 -2.16 -8.67
C ALA A 48 -13.29 -1.82 -7.72
N TRP A 49 -13.01 -1.27 -6.54
CA TRP A 49 -14.02 -0.86 -5.58
C TRP A 49 -14.91 0.26 -6.13
N VAL A 50 -14.31 1.29 -6.72
CA VAL A 50 -15.08 2.38 -7.35
C VAL A 50 -15.98 1.83 -8.46
N LYS A 51 -15.48 0.95 -9.31
CA LYS A 51 -16.25 0.34 -10.40
C LYS A 51 -17.47 -0.43 -9.88
N GLU A 52 -17.30 -1.20 -8.79
CA GLU A 52 -18.41 -1.93 -8.14
C GLU A 52 -19.45 -0.96 -7.55
N ILE A 53 -19.02 0.10 -6.87
CA ILE A 53 -19.92 1.12 -6.31
C ILE A 53 -20.70 1.85 -7.42
N LEU A 54 -20.03 2.20 -8.51
CA LEU A 54 -20.67 2.87 -9.65
C LEU A 54 -21.70 1.96 -10.35
N GLY A 55 -21.47 0.63 -10.40
CA GLY A 55 -22.32 -0.32 -11.08
C GLY A 55 -22.57 0.10 -12.54
N GLN A 56 -23.82 0.20 -12.97
CA GLN A 56 -24.20 0.61 -14.34
C GLN A 56 -23.77 2.04 -14.68
N ARG A 57 -23.44 2.87 -13.71
CA ARG A 57 -22.94 4.24 -13.93
C ARG A 57 -21.48 4.28 -14.37
N ALA A 58 -20.72 3.20 -14.23
CA ALA A 58 -19.29 3.15 -14.57
C ALA A 58 -19.01 3.64 -16.00
N ASP A 59 -19.85 3.31 -16.97
CA ASP A 59 -19.70 3.74 -18.36
C ASP A 59 -19.93 5.25 -18.58
N SER A 60 -20.61 5.91 -17.65
CA SER A 60 -20.93 7.33 -17.70
C SER A 60 -20.00 8.21 -16.85
N VAL A 61 -19.07 7.60 -16.13
CA VAL A 61 -18.05 8.25 -15.29
C VAL A 61 -16.68 8.06 -15.96
N GLU A 62 -15.84 9.07 -15.88
CA GLU A 62 -14.44 8.94 -16.28
C GLU A 62 -13.63 8.36 -15.10
N LEU A 63 -13.52 7.03 -15.07
CA LEU A 63 -12.75 6.33 -14.04
C LEU A 63 -11.37 5.98 -14.59
N THR A 64 -10.33 6.52 -13.97
CA THR A 64 -8.92 6.36 -14.39
C THR A 64 -8.13 5.59 -13.34
N LEU A 65 -7.47 4.52 -13.78
CA LEU A 65 -6.40 3.84 -13.04
C LEU A 65 -5.06 4.40 -13.51
N LEU A 66 -4.22 4.90 -12.60
CA LEU A 66 -2.90 5.46 -12.93
C LEU A 66 -1.84 4.36 -13.08
N ILE A 67 -1.68 3.53 -12.06
CA ILE A 67 -0.68 2.47 -12.03
C ILE A 67 -1.28 1.22 -12.65
N LYS A 68 -0.87 0.93 -13.87
CA LYS A 68 -1.43 -0.14 -14.70
C LYS A 68 -0.35 -0.89 -15.47
N ASN A 69 -0.76 -1.92 -16.23
CA ASN A 69 0.13 -2.73 -17.08
C ASN A 69 1.25 -3.41 -16.33
N GLY A 70 1.01 -3.71 -15.05
CA GLY A 70 1.93 -4.46 -14.24
C GLY A 70 3.11 -3.66 -13.70
N VAL A 71 2.98 -2.36 -13.66
CA VAL A 71 3.92 -1.52 -12.92
C VAL A 71 3.62 -1.67 -11.43
N ASP A 72 4.66 -1.83 -10.64
CA ASP A 72 4.58 -1.91 -9.19
C ASP A 72 4.45 -0.52 -8.58
N LEU A 73 3.64 -0.38 -7.51
CA LEU A 73 3.43 0.88 -6.80
C LEU A 73 4.75 1.51 -6.35
N HIS A 74 5.65 0.70 -5.77
CA HIS A 74 6.93 1.17 -5.23
C HIS A 74 7.93 1.67 -6.29
N SER A 75 7.71 1.36 -7.56
CA SER A 75 8.57 1.80 -8.67
C SER A 75 7.91 2.79 -9.62
N TYR A 76 6.66 3.16 -9.34
CA TYR A 76 5.90 4.06 -10.21
C TYR A 76 6.40 5.51 -10.12
N LYS A 77 6.52 6.14 -11.29
CA LYS A 77 6.84 7.57 -11.41
C LYS A 77 5.76 8.25 -12.26
N PRO A 78 5.10 9.29 -11.72
CA PRO A 78 4.01 9.96 -12.43
C PRO A 78 4.51 10.68 -13.68
N THR A 79 3.69 10.67 -14.72
CA THR A 79 3.89 11.47 -15.92
C THR A 79 3.17 12.81 -15.82
N ALA A 80 3.55 13.78 -16.67
CA ALA A 80 2.80 15.05 -16.77
C ALA A 80 1.31 14.83 -17.10
N GLN A 81 0.99 13.75 -17.83
CA GLN A 81 -0.38 13.39 -18.15
C GLN A 81 -1.15 12.92 -16.92
N ASP A 82 -0.51 12.19 -16.02
CA ASP A 82 -1.13 11.74 -14.77
C ASP A 82 -1.42 12.92 -13.85
N ILE A 83 -0.50 13.87 -13.73
CA ILE A 83 -0.72 15.13 -13.01
C ILE A 83 -1.91 15.91 -13.61
N ALA A 84 -2.03 15.97 -14.94
CA ALA A 84 -3.16 16.63 -15.60
C ALA A 84 -4.51 15.94 -15.30
N LYS A 85 -4.54 14.61 -15.21
CA LYS A 85 -5.73 13.83 -14.81
C LYS A 85 -6.11 14.12 -13.35
N ILE A 86 -5.14 14.14 -12.44
CA ILE A 86 -5.34 14.50 -11.02
C ILE A 86 -5.89 15.93 -10.92
N ALA A 87 -5.32 16.89 -11.66
CA ALA A 87 -5.77 18.27 -11.67
C ALA A 87 -7.24 18.42 -12.06
N SER A 88 -7.70 17.63 -13.04
CA SER A 88 -9.08 17.67 -13.54
C SER A 88 -10.07 16.83 -12.73
N ALA A 89 -9.61 15.91 -11.90
CA ALA A 89 -10.44 14.96 -11.16
C ALA A 89 -11.42 15.61 -10.18
N ASN A 90 -12.60 15.03 -10.04
CA ASN A 90 -13.57 15.36 -8.97
C ASN A 90 -13.29 14.57 -7.70
N MET A 91 -12.66 13.39 -7.84
CA MET A 91 -12.22 12.55 -6.74
C MET A 91 -10.85 11.95 -7.07
N VAL A 92 -9.94 11.93 -6.10
CA VAL A 92 -8.66 11.24 -6.17
C VAL A 92 -8.58 10.27 -4.99
N ILE A 93 -8.27 9.01 -5.26
CA ILE A 93 -8.10 7.95 -4.26
C ILE A 93 -6.67 7.45 -4.39
N TYR A 94 -5.96 7.31 -3.26
CA TYR A 94 -4.58 6.92 -3.20
C TYR A 94 -4.24 6.25 -1.87
N VAL A 95 -3.19 5.44 -1.85
CA VAL A 95 -2.80 4.66 -0.66
C VAL A 95 -2.39 5.56 0.50
N GLY A 96 -1.48 6.50 0.26
CA GLY A 96 -1.05 7.50 1.24
C GLY A 96 0.17 7.13 2.04
N GLY A 97 0.95 6.13 1.61
CA GLY A 97 2.27 5.79 2.13
C GLY A 97 3.39 6.50 1.37
N GLU A 98 4.62 6.02 1.52
CA GLU A 98 5.80 6.61 0.88
C GLU A 98 5.79 6.44 -0.63
N SER A 99 5.29 5.28 -1.11
CA SER A 99 5.29 4.94 -2.54
C SER A 99 4.43 5.87 -3.39
N ASP A 100 3.43 6.51 -2.83
CA ASP A 100 2.60 7.48 -3.54
C ASP A 100 2.59 8.88 -2.88
N GLU A 101 3.62 9.22 -2.11
CA GLU A 101 3.78 10.54 -1.49
C GLU A 101 3.72 11.70 -2.50
N TRP A 102 4.21 11.47 -3.71
CA TRP A 102 4.12 12.41 -4.83
C TRP A 102 2.68 12.88 -5.15
N ILE A 103 1.65 12.12 -4.73
CA ILE A 103 0.25 12.53 -4.86
C ILE A 103 -0.05 13.77 -4.04
N LYS A 104 0.53 13.91 -2.86
CA LYS A 104 0.35 15.11 -2.01
C LYS A 104 0.84 16.34 -2.75
N ASP A 105 2.05 16.28 -3.32
CA ASP A 105 2.63 17.38 -4.10
C ASP A 105 1.77 17.72 -5.32
N ALA A 106 1.27 16.70 -6.02
CA ALA A 106 0.38 16.87 -7.17
C ALA A 106 -0.94 17.56 -6.79
N LEU A 107 -1.54 17.19 -5.66
CA LEU A 107 -2.78 17.75 -5.14
C LEU A 107 -2.59 19.22 -4.69
N GLU A 108 -1.48 19.52 -4.01
CA GLU A 108 -1.10 20.86 -3.59
C GLU A 108 -0.80 21.78 -4.77
N ALA A 109 -0.11 21.28 -5.79
CA ALA A 109 0.21 22.01 -7.01
C ALA A 109 -1.04 22.26 -7.89
N THR A 110 -2.10 21.49 -7.72
CA THR A 110 -3.32 21.56 -8.54
C THR A 110 -4.58 21.70 -7.68
N PRO A 111 -4.74 22.78 -6.90
CA PRO A 111 -5.87 22.92 -6.00
C PRO A 111 -7.18 23.03 -6.78
N LYS A 112 -8.18 22.21 -6.41
CA LYS A 112 -9.51 22.23 -7.03
C LYS A 112 -10.60 22.25 -5.96
N LYS A 113 -11.40 23.34 -5.95
CA LYS A 113 -12.51 23.47 -5.01
C LYS A 113 -13.54 22.35 -5.21
N GLY A 114 -13.88 21.66 -4.14
CA GLY A 114 -14.89 20.58 -4.15
C GLY A 114 -14.38 19.23 -4.63
N ARG A 115 -13.08 19.08 -4.92
CA ARG A 115 -12.46 17.77 -5.11
C ARG A 115 -12.52 16.97 -3.81
N SER A 116 -12.89 15.71 -3.89
CA SER A 116 -12.77 14.75 -2.78
C SER A 116 -11.42 14.05 -2.87
N GLU A 117 -10.71 13.95 -1.76
CA GLU A 117 -9.40 13.32 -1.65
C GLU A 117 -9.49 12.23 -0.60
N ILE A 118 -9.21 10.98 -0.99
CA ILE A 118 -9.25 9.82 -0.11
C ILE A 118 -7.86 9.20 -0.05
N ASN A 119 -7.19 9.40 1.08
CA ASN A 119 -6.00 8.68 1.47
C ASN A 119 -6.45 7.44 2.26
N LEU A 120 -6.14 6.23 1.76
CA LEU A 120 -6.62 4.97 2.33
C LEU A 120 -6.08 4.76 3.75
N MET A 121 -4.78 4.96 3.96
CA MET A 121 -4.14 4.79 5.26
C MET A 121 -4.73 5.77 6.28
N LYS A 122 -4.88 7.04 5.91
CA LYS A 122 -5.53 8.04 6.76
C LYS A 122 -6.99 7.68 7.08
N ALA A 123 -7.71 7.10 6.13
CA ALA A 123 -9.10 6.66 6.34
C ALA A 123 -9.21 5.48 7.32
N LEU A 124 -8.18 4.67 7.42
CA LEU A 124 -8.10 3.52 8.33
C LEU A 124 -7.61 3.90 9.74
N GLY A 125 -6.87 5.02 9.89
CA GLY A 125 -6.38 5.50 11.18
C GLY A 125 -5.58 4.43 11.93
N ASP A 126 -5.99 4.13 13.17
CA ASP A 126 -5.31 3.18 14.08
C ASP A 126 -5.24 1.74 13.56
N ARG A 127 -5.85 1.42 12.42
CA ARG A 127 -5.72 0.11 11.77
C ARG A 127 -4.47 -0.02 10.92
N VAL A 128 -3.79 1.09 10.63
CA VAL A 128 -2.52 1.08 9.91
C VAL A 128 -1.46 0.44 10.80
N LYS A 129 -0.70 -0.48 10.21
CA LYS A 129 0.34 -1.26 10.90
C LYS A 129 1.70 -0.83 10.40
N ALA A 130 2.66 -0.82 11.31
CA ALA A 130 4.06 -0.69 10.95
C ALA A 130 4.53 -1.91 10.14
N GLU A 131 5.51 -1.71 9.28
CA GLU A 131 6.25 -2.83 8.69
C GLU A 131 6.85 -3.70 9.81
N GLU A 132 6.91 -4.99 9.56
CA GLU A 132 7.43 -5.95 10.51
C GLU A 132 8.59 -6.73 9.90
N ILE A 133 9.74 -6.68 10.56
CA ILE A 133 10.88 -7.53 10.23
C ILE A 133 10.82 -8.75 11.12
N VAL A 134 10.55 -9.92 10.54
CA VAL A 134 10.49 -11.19 11.27
C VAL A 134 11.81 -11.94 11.22
N GLU A 135 11.99 -12.89 12.13
CA GLU A 135 13.19 -13.73 12.23
C GLU A 135 13.56 -14.35 10.87
N GLY A 136 14.81 -14.16 10.46
CA GLY A 136 15.37 -14.69 9.22
C GLY A 136 15.15 -13.82 7.98
N MET A 137 14.39 -12.75 8.06
CA MET A 137 14.36 -11.75 6.98
C MET A 137 15.73 -11.08 6.82
N GLN A 138 16.04 -10.68 5.61
CA GLN A 138 17.21 -9.84 5.36
C GLN A 138 17.03 -8.51 6.10
N GLY A 139 18.08 -8.04 6.78
CA GLY A 139 18.00 -6.87 7.66
C GLY A 139 17.54 -7.17 9.09
N PHE A 140 17.13 -8.41 9.42
CA PHE A 140 16.77 -8.77 10.80
C PHE A 140 17.99 -8.68 11.73
N GLU A 141 17.88 -7.85 12.77
CA GLU A 141 18.86 -7.75 13.83
C GLU A 141 18.25 -8.22 15.18
N THR A 142 19.08 -8.73 16.08
CA THR A 142 18.62 -9.18 17.41
C THR A 142 17.93 -8.08 18.24
N LYS A 143 18.15 -6.82 17.90
CA LYS A 143 17.44 -5.65 18.48
C LYS A 143 15.93 -5.70 18.18
N ASP A 144 15.53 -6.28 17.04
CA ASP A 144 14.15 -6.31 16.59
C ASP A 144 13.28 -7.21 17.47
N VAL A 145 13.88 -8.25 18.08
CA VAL A 145 13.22 -9.13 19.06
C VAL A 145 12.76 -8.35 20.29
N VAL A 146 13.53 -7.33 20.71
CA VAL A 146 13.21 -6.50 21.88
C VAL A 146 12.05 -5.56 21.54
N ARG A 147 12.01 -5.00 20.32
CA ARG A 147 10.91 -4.13 19.87
C ARG A 147 9.58 -4.89 19.79
N GLN A 148 9.55 -6.09 19.23
CA GLN A 148 8.33 -6.91 19.13
C GLN A 148 7.72 -7.22 20.51
N LYS A 149 8.55 -7.46 21.55
CA LYS A 149 8.07 -7.69 22.92
C LYS A 149 7.48 -6.46 23.60
N VAL A 150 7.84 -5.26 23.16
CA VAL A 150 7.33 -3.99 23.73
C VAL A 150 5.97 -3.61 23.11
N THR A 151 5.68 -4.09 21.90
CA THR A 151 4.42 -3.82 21.20
C THR A 151 3.30 -4.83 21.48
N GLU A 152 3.61 -5.99 22.10
CA GLU A 152 2.57 -6.89 22.60
C GLU A 152 1.94 -6.31 23.89
N PRO A 153 0.60 -6.18 23.96
CA PRO A 153 -0.06 -5.76 25.19
C PRO A 153 0.27 -6.77 26.31
N ALA A 154 0.85 -6.29 27.41
CA ALA A 154 1.14 -7.12 28.56
C ALA A 154 -0.13 -7.86 29.01
N GLU A 155 -0.13 -9.19 28.97
CA GLU A 155 -1.16 -9.99 29.61
C GLU A 155 -1.16 -9.65 31.10
N VAL A 156 -2.30 -9.18 31.57
CA VAL A 156 -2.53 -8.86 32.98
C VAL A 156 -2.55 -10.17 33.77
N HIS A 157 -1.39 -10.58 34.27
CA HIS A 157 -1.33 -11.62 35.29
C HIS A 157 -1.89 -11.07 36.61
N GLN A 158 -3.00 -11.62 37.05
CA GLN A 158 -3.47 -11.44 38.43
C GLN A 158 -2.45 -12.06 39.37
N PRO A 159 -2.09 -11.39 40.50
CA PRO A 159 -1.15 -11.98 41.46
C PRO A 159 -1.85 -13.08 42.26
N GLU A 160 -1.38 -14.31 42.11
CA GLU A 160 -1.64 -15.36 43.07
C GLU A 160 -0.86 -15.07 44.35
N GLN A 161 -1.59 -15.13 45.47
CA GLN A 161 -1.02 -14.99 46.83
C GLN A 161 -0.25 -16.25 47.15
N GLU A 162 1.08 -16.14 47.24
CA GLU A 162 1.91 -17.12 47.96
C GLU A 162 2.29 -16.65 49.34
N THR A 163 1.97 -17.53 50.28
CA THR A 163 2.27 -17.44 51.71
C THR A 163 3.75 -17.60 51.98
N ARG A 164 4.23 -16.75 52.91
CA ARG A 164 5.59 -16.78 53.47
C ARG A 164 5.84 -18.04 54.29
N GLU A 165 7.00 -18.66 54.09
CA GLU A 165 7.73 -19.36 55.16
C GLU A 165 9.21 -19.02 55.07
N ASP A 166 9.75 -18.65 56.26
CA ASP A 166 11.14 -18.27 56.55
C ASP A 166 12.07 -19.48 56.56
N ALA A 167 13.29 -19.31 56.03
CA ALA A 167 14.50 -19.97 56.58
C ALA A 167 15.77 -19.19 56.24
N LYS A 168 16.49 -18.82 57.27
CA LYS A 168 17.84 -18.27 57.29
C LYS A 168 18.87 -19.36 57.03
N GLU A 169 20.04 -18.97 56.49
CA GLU A 169 21.42 -19.24 57.03
C GLU A 169 22.47 -18.88 55.95
N ASP A 170 23.28 -18.04 56.30
CA ASP A 170 24.67 -17.70 56.49
C ASP A 170 25.77 -18.53 55.76
N HIS A 171 26.78 -17.79 55.37
CA HIS A 171 28.25 -17.92 55.32
C HIS A 171 28.87 -17.57 53.98
N GLU A 172 29.58 -16.48 53.88
CA GLU A 172 30.96 -16.08 54.21
C GLU A 172 32.07 -16.62 53.30
N HIS A 173 32.92 -15.66 52.89
CA HIS A 173 34.36 -15.70 52.54
C HIS A 173 34.75 -16.33 51.15
N ALA A 174 35.77 -15.87 50.48
CA ALA A 174 36.81 -14.82 50.59
C ALA A 174 37.57 -14.75 49.25
N GLU A 175 38.10 -13.59 48.93
CA GLU A 175 39.43 -13.21 48.41
C GLU A 175 40.25 -14.28 47.59
N ALA A 176 41.06 -13.98 46.61
CA ALA A 176 41.91 -12.86 46.25
C ALA A 176 42.78 -13.22 45.01
N HIS A 177 43.32 -12.12 44.39
CA HIS A 177 44.60 -12.03 43.67
C HIS A 177 44.85 -12.91 42.43
N ASP A 178 45.29 -12.37 41.32
CA ASP A 178 46.64 -11.90 41.07
C ASP A 178 46.78 -11.16 39.72
N ALA A 179 47.74 -10.27 39.67
CA ALA A 179 48.12 -9.42 38.57
C ALA A 179 49.13 -10.11 37.62
N GLY A 180 49.21 -9.63 36.41
CA GLY A 180 50.25 -10.03 35.46
C GLY A 180 50.36 -9.06 34.30
N GLU A 181 51.21 -8.05 34.45
CA GLU A 181 51.71 -7.18 33.40
C GLU A 181 52.49 -7.98 32.34
N HIS A 182 52.52 -7.54 31.09
CA HIS A 182 53.76 -7.37 30.32
C HIS A 182 53.55 -6.55 29.04
N GLU A 183 54.40 -5.63 28.93
CA GLU A 183 54.79 -4.58 28.01
C GLU A 183 55.13 -4.95 26.55
N HIS A 184 55.04 -3.87 25.73
CA HIS A 184 55.91 -3.41 24.65
C HIS A 184 56.05 -4.20 23.32
N HIS A 185 55.75 -3.52 22.19
CA HIS A 185 56.76 -2.94 21.28
C HIS A 185 56.12 -2.08 20.15
N THR A 186 56.48 -0.87 20.16
CA THR A 186 56.85 0.22 19.24
C THR A 186 57.01 -0.01 17.73
N LYS A 187 56.45 1.01 17.02
CA LYS A 187 56.99 1.78 15.88
C LYS A 187 57.03 1.16 14.47
N HIS A 188 56.33 1.84 13.54
CA HIS A 188 56.99 2.61 12.49
C HIS A 188 56.04 3.67 11.91
N ALA A 189 56.57 4.88 11.79
CA ALA A 189 56.00 6.04 11.11
C ALA A 189 56.54 6.08 9.67
N GLU A 190 55.71 6.52 8.74
CA GLU A 190 56.21 7.25 7.55
C GLU A 190 55.23 8.39 7.25
N GLU A 191 55.85 9.58 7.19
CA GLU A 191 55.28 10.86 6.84
C GLU A 191 55.10 10.97 5.32
N HIS A 192 54.02 11.59 4.90
CA HIS A 192 54.04 12.41 3.67
C HIS A 192 53.24 13.71 3.87
N ASP A 193 53.98 14.77 3.84
CA ASP A 193 53.66 16.19 3.79
C ASP A 193 53.03 16.57 2.43
N HIS A 194 52.02 17.43 2.42
CA HIS A 194 51.83 18.47 1.42
C HIS A 194 50.77 19.51 1.82
N GLU A 195 51.31 20.63 2.23
CA GLU A 195 51.04 22.04 1.90
C GLU A 195 49.62 22.64 1.97
N HIS A 196 49.64 23.70 2.76
CA HIS A 196 48.67 24.76 3.03
C HIS A 196 48.20 25.53 1.80
N HIS A 197 46.90 25.90 1.83
CA HIS A 197 46.48 27.25 1.46
C HIS A 197 45.43 27.78 2.43
N GLU A 198 45.82 28.83 3.16
CA GLU A 198 44.96 29.69 3.97
C GLU A 198 44.05 30.55 3.08
N HIS A 199 42.78 30.75 3.49
CA HIS A 199 42.15 32.07 3.40
C HIS A 199 41.05 32.23 4.47
N ALA A 200 41.19 33.31 5.16
CA ALA A 200 40.60 33.95 6.30
C ALA A 200 39.08 33.86 6.52
N ASP A 201 38.75 33.72 7.78
CA ASP A 201 37.54 34.11 8.52
C ASP A 201 37.27 35.64 8.48
N PRO A 202 36.14 36.20 8.94
CA PRO A 202 35.36 35.79 10.11
C PRO A 202 33.82 36.06 10.09
N SER A 203 33.00 35.36 10.85
CA SER A 203 32.14 35.95 11.89
C SER A 203 31.23 34.93 12.56
N THR A 204 31.37 34.89 13.85
CA THR A 204 30.59 34.33 14.93
C THR A 204 29.07 34.27 14.70
N SER A 205 28.50 33.04 14.83
CA SER A 205 27.19 32.87 15.45
C SER A 205 27.15 31.48 16.11
N SER A 206 27.09 31.48 17.45
CA SER A 206 26.88 30.30 18.27
C SER A 206 25.48 29.75 18.01
N GLY A 207 25.37 28.74 17.18
CA GLY A 207 24.19 27.90 17.01
C GLY A 207 24.44 26.60 17.75
N ILE A 208 23.70 26.38 18.82
CA ILE A 208 23.56 25.11 19.51
C ILE A 208 23.10 24.12 18.43
N LYS A 209 23.96 23.15 18.08
CA LYS A 209 23.54 21.99 17.29
C LYS A 209 22.66 21.15 18.22
N GLU A 210 21.36 21.32 18.05
CA GLU A 210 20.43 20.30 18.49
C GLU A 210 20.79 19.01 17.75
N HIS A 211 21.30 18.03 18.48
CA HIS A 211 21.32 16.66 18.02
C HIS A 211 19.86 16.25 17.85
N HIS A 212 19.35 16.35 16.63
CA HIS A 212 18.17 15.59 16.27
C HIS A 212 18.56 14.12 16.46
N HIS A 213 18.07 13.53 17.53
CA HIS A 213 17.86 12.11 17.55
C HIS A 213 16.94 11.83 16.34
N HIS A 214 17.47 11.21 15.32
CA HIS A 214 16.64 10.48 14.39
C HIS A 214 16.01 9.36 15.21
N ASP A 215 14.82 9.58 15.75
CA ASP A 215 13.87 8.49 15.92
C ASP A 215 13.77 7.90 14.51
N GLU A 216 14.27 6.68 14.33
CA GLU A 216 14.04 5.93 13.11
C GLU A 216 12.53 5.82 13.00
N ASP A 217 11.91 6.64 12.15
CA ASP A 217 10.48 6.61 11.88
C ASP A 217 10.17 5.21 11.38
N VAL A 218 9.39 4.47 12.16
CA VAL A 218 8.96 3.12 11.79
C VAL A 218 8.02 3.27 10.61
N GLU A 219 8.46 2.81 9.44
CA GLU A 219 7.66 2.85 8.21
C GLU A 219 6.37 2.05 8.39
N ASN A 220 5.29 2.55 7.83
CA ASN A 220 4.01 1.86 7.84
C ASN A 220 3.87 0.96 6.61
N ASP A 221 3.36 -0.25 6.82
CA ASP A 221 3.00 -1.14 5.72
C ASP A 221 1.83 -0.55 4.90
N GLU A 222 2.08 -0.34 3.62
CA GLU A 222 1.15 0.32 2.70
C GLU A 222 0.06 -0.62 2.15
N HIS A 223 0.22 -1.96 2.31
CA HIS A 223 -0.60 -2.97 1.64
C HIS A 223 -1.98 -3.18 2.30
N VAL A 224 -2.59 -2.08 2.75
CA VAL A 224 -3.86 -2.04 3.50
C VAL A 224 -5.02 -2.72 2.79
N TRP A 225 -4.99 -2.79 1.45
CA TRP A 225 -6.04 -3.38 0.61
C TRP A 225 -6.09 -4.90 0.64
N LEU A 226 -5.06 -5.57 1.19
CA LEU A 226 -4.99 -7.03 1.31
C LEU A 226 -5.77 -7.57 2.51
N SER A 227 -6.32 -6.69 3.35
CA SER A 227 -7.30 -7.03 4.39
C SER A 227 -8.72 -6.86 3.85
N LEU A 228 -9.53 -7.93 3.91
CA LEU A 228 -10.95 -7.85 3.58
C LEU A 228 -11.71 -6.93 4.55
N LYS A 229 -11.33 -6.89 5.81
CA LYS A 229 -11.93 -6.00 6.83
C LYS A 229 -11.62 -4.52 6.55
N ASN A 230 -10.40 -4.21 6.10
CA ASN A 230 -10.06 -2.86 5.68
C ASN A 230 -10.80 -2.49 4.38
N ALA A 231 -10.92 -3.41 3.43
CA ALA A 231 -11.66 -3.21 2.18
C ALA A 231 -13.13 -2.82 2.44
N GLU A 232 -13.82 -3.45 3.40
CA GLU A 232 -15.19 -3.07 3.79
C GLU A 232 -15.27 -1.59 4.23
N ILE A 233 -14.34 -1.16 5.10
CA ILE A 233 -14.28 0.22 5.62
C ILE A 233 -14.01 1.20 4.47
N LEU A 234 -13.06 0.86 3.61
CA LEU A 234 -12.64 1.72 2.49
C LEU A 234 -13.75 1.85 1.43
N VAL A 235 -14.41 0.75 1.07
CA VAL A 235 -15.58 0.76 0.18
C VAL A 235 -16.68 1.65 0.74
N GLN A 236 -16.97 1.56 2.05
CA GLN A 236 -17.96 2.43 2.69
C GLN A 236 -17.53 3.90 2.64
N LYS A 237 -16.26 4.21 2.92
CA LYS A 237 -15.71 5.58 2.85
C LYS A 237 -15.82 6.15 1.44
N ILE A 238 -15.43 5.40 0.42
CA ILE A 238 -15.53 5.81 -0.98
C ILE A 238 -17.00 6.08 -1.36
N THR A 239 -17.91 5.21 -0.96
CA THR A 239 -19.35 5.36 -1.22
C THR A 239 -19.91 6.66 -0.65
N VAL A 240 -19.55 7.01 0.59
CA VAL A 240 -19.98 8.25 1.22
C VAL A 240 -19.52 9.47 0.43
N GLU A 241 -18.29 9.49 -0.03
CA GLU A 241 -17.74 10.60 -0.79
C GLU A 241 -18.35 10.69 -2.21
N LEU A 242 -18.52 9.53 -2.90
CA LEU A 242 -19.21 9.49 -4.19
C LEU A 242 -20.66 9.99 -4.10
N ALA A 243 -21.39 9.59 -3.06
CA ALA A 243 -22.76 10.02 -2.84
C ALA A 243 -22.88 11.54 -2.61
N LYS A 244 -21.85 12.21 -2.08
CA LYS A 244 -21.80 13.68 -1.96
C LYS A 244 -21.54 14.37 -3.29
N LEU A 245 -20.71 13.77 -4.15
CA LEU A 245 -20.36 14.34 -5.45
C LEU A 245 -21.45 14.17 -6.50
N ASP A 246 -22.22 13.09 -6.43
CA ASP A 246 -23.29 12.75 -7.35
C ASP A 246 -24.57 12.37 -6.61
N LEU A 247 -25.24 13.40 -6.08
CA LEU A 247 -26.47 13.26 -5.28
C LEU A 247 -27.60 12.53 -6.03
N ALA A 248 -27.65 12.68 -7.35
CA ALA A 248 -28.69 12.06 -8.18
C ALA A 248 -28.62 10.54 -8.17
N HIS A 249 -27.44 9.96 -7.94
CA HIS A 249 -27.20 8.51 -7.95
C HIS A 249 -26.80 7.96 -6.56
N ALA A 250 -26.86 8.80 -5.53
CA ALA A 250 -26.40 8.46 -4.18
C ALA A 250 -27.05 7.19 -3.59
N SER A 251 -28.34 6.94 -3.89
CA SER A 251 -29.03 5.72 -3.44
C SER A 251 -28.43 4.50 -4.12
N ALA A 252 -28.30 4.52 -5.45
CA ALA A 252 -27.75 3.40 -6.20
C ALA A 252 -26.33 3.03 -5.75
N TYR A 253 -25.49 4.05 -5.47
CA TYR A 253 -24.13 3.81 -4.92
C TYR A 253 -24.16 3.09 -3.57
N LYS A 254 -25.07 3.49 -2.68
CA LYS A 254 -25.22 2.85 -1.38
C LYS A 254 -25.72 1.42 -1.49
N ASP A 255 -26.67 1.16 -2.38
CA ASP A 255 -27.23 -0.17 -2.62
C ASP A 255 -26.14 -1.10 -3.20
N ASN A 256 -25.43 -0.64 -4.25
CA ASN A 256 -24.32 -1.39 -4.85
C ASN A 256 -23.20 -1.68 -3.85
N ALA A 257 -22.83 -0.69 -3.02
CA ALA A 257 -21.81 -0.85 -2.00
C ALA A 257 -22.26 -1.85 -0.92
N ALA A 258 -23.52 -1.83 -0.49
CA ALA A 258 -24.04 -2.77 0.49
C ALA A 258 -23.96 -4.21 -0.04
N ASP A 259 -24.36 -4.44 -1.29
CA ASP A 259 -24.25 -5.75 -1.95
C ASP A 259 -22.80 -6.19 -2.09
N TYR A 260 -21.91 -5.26 -2.43
CA TYR A 260 -20.48 -5.57 -2.57
C TYR A 260 -19.83 -5.90 -1.23
N ILE A 261 -20.10 -5.12 -0.18
CA ILE A 261 -19.63 -5.37 1.19
C ILE A 261 -20.15 -6.73 1.69
N ALA A 262 -21.39 -7.09 1.41
CA ALA A 262 -21.92 -8.41 1.80
C ALA A 262 -21.10 -9.56 1.15
N ARG A 263 -20.65 -9.39 -0.11
CA ARG A 263 -19.77 -10.36 -0.78
C ARG A 263 -18.36 -10.40 -0.15
N ILE A 264 -17.80 -9.25 0.24
CA ILE A 264 -16.51 -9.16 0.96
C ILE A 264 -16.61 -9.87 2.31
N THR A 265 -17.66 -9.58 3.09
CA THR A 265 -17.90 -10.22 4.40
C THR A 265 -18.07 -11.74 4.28
N ALA A 266 -18.77 -12.22 3.24
CA ALA A 266 -18.90 -13.66 2.98
C ALA A 266 -17.51 -14.30 2.72
N LEU A 267 -16.68 -13.65 1.92
CA LEU A 267 -15.33 -14.13 1.63
C LEU A 267 -14.43 -14.08 2.88
N ASP A 268 -14.52 -13.03 3.73
CA ASP A 268 -13.82 -12.98 5.03
C ASP A 268 -14.21 -14.19 5.91
N GLY A 269 -15.50 -14.54 5.92
CA GLY A 269 -15.97 -15.73 6.60
C GLY A 269 -15.38 -17.04 6.06
N ASP A 270 -15.18 -17.14 4.75
CA ASP A 270 -14.56 -18.31 4.11
C ASP A 270 -13.06 -18.40 4.43
N TYR A 271 -12.33 -17.27 4.44
CA TYR A 271 -10.94 -17.20 4.91
C TYR A 271 -10.84 -17.71 6.35
N ARG A 272 -11.66 -17.17 7.26
CA ARG A 272 -11.68 -17.55 8.68
C ARG A 272 -11.87 -19.06 8.85
N LYS A 273 -12.90 -19.63 8.22
CA LYS A 273 -13.19 -21.08 8.28
C LYS A 273 -12.04 -21.92 7.74
N ALA A 274 -11.46 -21.51 6.59
CA ALA A 274 -10.36 -22.24 5.97
C ALA A 274 -9.11 -22.23 6.86
N ILE A 275 -8.77 -21.06 7.43
CA ILE A 275 -7.62 -20.96 8.31
C ILE A 275 -7.84 -21.68 9.64
N GLU A 276 -9.03 -21.58 10.26
CA GLU A 276 -9.38 -22.30 11.50
C GLU A 276 -9.22 -23.81 11.33
N SER A 277 -9.67 -24.36 10.19
CA SER A 277 -9.61 -25.80 9.89
C SER A 277 -8.27 -26.29 9.34
N ALA A 278 -7.34 -25.41 9.00
CA ALA A 278 -6.07 -25.77 8.41
C ALA A 278 -5.16 -26.53 9.40
N HIS A 279 -4.40 -27.48 8.88
CA HIS A 279 -3.45 -28.31 9.66
C HIS A 279 -2.29 -27.47 10.20
N ARG A 280 -1.89 -26.42 9.47
CA ARG A 280 -0.79 -25.52 9.81
C ARG A 280 -1.29 -24.10 9.90
N LYS A 281 -0.55 -23.27 10.62
CA LYS A 281 -0.82 -21.83 10.76
C LYS A 281 0.38 -20.98 10.32
N THR A 282 1.34 -21.60 9.62
CA THR A 282 2.58 -20.96 9.18
C THR A 282 2.71 -21.06 7.68
N ILE A 283 3.06 -19.97 7.03
CA ILE A 283 3.40 -19.86 5.62
C ILE A 283 4.82 -19.31 5.45
N LEU A 284 5.44 -19.59 4.32
CA LEU A 284 6.80 -19.14 4.03
C LEU A 284 6.88 -18.56 2.63
N PHE A 285 7.49 -17.37 2.53
CA PHE A 285 7.71 -16.65 1.28
C PHE A 285 9.18 -16.71 0.86
N GLY A 286 9.43 -17.16 -0.35
CA GLY A 286 10.71 -16.99 -1.03
C GLY A 286 10.69 -15.70 -1.86
N ASP A 287 10.23 -14.61 -1.29
CA ASP A 287 10.01 -13.33 -1.94
C ASP A 287 9.84 -12.24 -0.86
N ARG A 288 9.50 -10.99 -1.25
CA ARG A 288 9.00 -9.94 -0.36
C ARG A 288 7.58 -10.28 0.14
N PHE A 289 7.18 -9.67 1.26
CA PHE A 289 5.96 -10.04 1.98
C PHE A 289 4.98 -8.88 2.13
N PRO A 290 4.10 -8.61 1.15
CA PRO A 290 3.11 -7.54 1.24
C PRO A 290 1.81 -7.93 1.98
N PHE A 291 1.73 -9.11 2.61
CA PHE A 291 0.48 -9.66 3.16
C PHE A 291 0.30 -9.46 4.67
N ARG A 292 0.97 -8.44 5.26
CA ARG A 292 0.93 -8.16 6.69
C ARG A 292 -0.49 -8.09 7.25
N TYR A 293 -1.37 -7.33 6.61
CA TYR A 293 -2.76 -7.18 7.05
C TYR A 293 -3.56 -8.47 6.92
N LEU A 294 -3.34 -9.24 5.84
CA LEU A 294 -4.03 -10.52 5.63
C LEU A 294 -3.66 -11.53 6.72
N VAL A 295 -2.37 -11.71 7.01
CA VAL A 295 -1.96 -12.70 8.02
C VAL A 295 -2.42 -12.32 9.42
N ASP A 296 -2.42 -11.04 9.76
CA ASP A 296 -2.92 -10.55 11.05
C ASP A 296 -4.42 -10.74 11.21
N ASP A 297 -5.19 -10.55 10.14
CA ASP A 297 -6.64 -10.73 10.15
C ASP A 297 -7.06 -12.14 10.55
N TYR A 298 -6.23 -13.15 10.24
CA TYR A 298 -6.54 -14.56 10.45
C TYR A 298 -5.55 -15.29 11.37
N GLY A 299 -4.58 -14.61 11.96
CA GLY A 299 -3.62 -15.19 12.90
C GLY A 299 -2.68 -16.21 12.23
N ILE A 300 -2.24 -15.94 11.00
CA ILE A 300 -1.29 -16.76 10.28
C ILE A 300 0.13 -16.29 10.64
N LYS A 301 1.01 -17.21 11.03
CA LYS A 301 2.44 -16.94 11.18
C LYS A 301 3.13 -16.99 9.83
N TYR A 302 4.20 -16.24 9.67
CA TYR A 302 4.92 -16.23 8.41
C TYR A 302 6.43 -16.08 8.58
N TYR A 303 7.16 -16.52 7.56
CA TYR A 303 8.57 -16.22 7.32
C TYR A 303 8.69 -15.71 5.89
N ALA A 304 9.62 -14.79 5.63
CA ALA A 304 9.82 -14.25 4.29
C ALA A 304 11.27 -13.82 4.08
N ALA A 305 11.66 -13.64 2.83
CA ALA A 305 13.01 -13.16 2.51
C ALA A 305 13.17 -11.68 2.81
N PHE A 306 12.14 -10.86 2.54
CA PHE A 306 12.16 -9.40 2.68
C PHE A 306 10.82 -8.86 3.17
N VAL A 307 10.83 -7.63 3.70
CA VAL A 307 9.63 -6.84 3.98
C VAL A 307 8.84 -6.51 2.72
N GLY A 308 7.59 -6.08 2.88
CA GLY A 308 6.63 -5.88 1.78
C GLY A 308 7.05 -4.83 0.76
N CYS A 309 7.61 -3.71 1.22
CA CYS A 309 8.03 -2.58 0.39
C CYS A 309 9.46 -2.71 -0.15
N SER A 310 10.19 -3.79 0.16
CA SER A 310 11.57 -3.99 -0.31
C SER A 310 11.67 -4.04 -1.82
N ALA A 311 12.66 -3.33 -2.37
CA ALA A 311 13.07 -3.42 -3.77
C ALA A 311 14.12 -4.53 -4.03
N GLU A 312 14.54 -5.27 -2.99
CA GLU A 312 15.55 -6.29 -3.08
C GLU A 312 15.06 -7.52 -3.86
N SER A 313 15.94 -8.10 -4.62
CA SER A 313 15.66 -9.28 -5.48
C SER A 313 16.60 -10.47 -5.22
N GLU A 314 17.63 -10.29 -4.37
CA GLU A 314 18.64 -11.30 -4.05
C GLU A 314 18.77 -11.40 -2.52
N ALA A 315 18.46 -12.56 -1.98
CA ALA A 315 18.57 -12.84 -0.55
C ALA A 315 19.98 -13.32 -0.19
N SER A 316 20.41 -13.01 1.04
CA SER A 316 21.67 -13.48 1.60
C SER A 316 21.68 -15.01 1.76
N PHE A 317 22.88 -15.59 1.86
CA PHE A 317 23.02 -17.01 2.18
C PHE A 317 22.37 -17.39 3.50
N GLU A 318 22.44 -16.51 4.48
CA GLU A 318 21.88 -16.70 5.81
C GLU A 318 20.36 -16.77 5.76
N THR A 319 19.73 -15.84 5.06
CA THR A 319 18.27 -15.81 4.84
C THR A 319 17.81 -17.07 4.12
N ILE A 320 18.49 -17.49 3.03
CA ILE A 320 18.15 -18.72 2.29
C ILE A 320 18.27 -19.96 3.19
N ALA A 321 19.37 -20.08 3.96
CA ALA A 321 19.58 -21.20 4.88
C ALA A 321 18.54 -21.22 6.01
N PHE A 322 18.19 -20.06 6.57
CA PHE A 322 17.15 -19.95 7.57
C PHE A 322 15.79 -20.41 7.02
N LEU A 323 15.38 -19.91 5.88
CA LEU A 323 14.10 -20.27 5.26
C LEU A 323 14.06 -21.77 4.89
N ALA A 324 15.15 -22.33 4.39
CA ALA A 324 15.25 -23.76 4.12
C ALA A 324 15.12 -24.62 5.39
N ASN A 325 15.75 -24.21 6.48
CA ASN A 325 15.60 -24.87 7.78
C ASN A 325 14.16 -24.78 8.31
N LYS A 326 13.47 -23.66 8.13
CA LYS A 326 12.06 -23.51 8.52
C LYS A 326 11.13 -24.35 7.68
N MET A 327 11.36 -24.43 6.35
CA MET A 327 10.65 -25.36 5.47
C MET A 327 10.72 -26.80 6.01
N ASP A 328 11.93 -27.23 6.40
CA ASP A 328 12.16 -28.58 6.89
C ASP A 328 11.61 -28.83 8.29
N SER A 329 11.83 -27.92 9.24
CA SER A 329 11.40 -28.06 10.63
C SER A 329 9.89 -28.05 10.78
N ASP A 330 9.21 -27.20 10.04
CA ASP A 330 7.76 -27.02 10.11
C ASP A 330 7.04 -27.92 9.09
N SER A 331 7.80 -28.70 8.31
CA SER A 331 7.31 -29.60 7.25
C SER A 331 6.31 -28.89 6.32
N LEU A 332 6.71 -27.70 5.83
CA LEU A 332 5.82 -26.87 5.00
C LEU A 332 5.69 -27.49 3.60
N PRO A 333 4.45 -27.63 3.08
CA PRO A 333 4.21 -28.29 1.79
C PRO A 333 4.45 -27.34 0.61
N ALA A 334 4.58 -26.05 0.86
CA ALA A 334 4.73 -25.04 -0.17
C ALA A 334 5.56 -23.84 0.31
N ILE A 335 6.25 -23.24 -0.66
CA ILE A 335 6.85 -21.90 -0.56
C ILE A 335 6.07 -20.94 -1.45
N LEU A 336 5.74 -19.77 -0.91
CA LEU A 336 4.95 -18.76 -1.61
C LEU A 336 5.87 -17.74 -2.30
N THR A 337 5.40 -17.21 -3.41
CA THR A 337 5.97 -16.07 -4.13
C THR A 337 4.85 -15.11 -4.51
N ILE A 338 5.16 -13.83 -4.77
CA ILE A 338 4.18 -12.90 -5.33
C ILE A 338 4.08 -13.06 -6.85
N GLU A 339 3.05 -12.47 -7.44
CA GLU A 339 2.92 -12.35 -8.88
C GLU A 339 4.14 -11.61 -9.47
N LYS A 340 4.56 -12.02 -10.67
CA LYS A 340 5.77 -11.52 -11.35
C LYS A 340 7.11 -11.72 -10.66
N GLY A 341 7.15 -12.34 -9.48
CA GLY A 341 8.40 -12.74 -8.83
C GLY A 341 9.19 -13.73 -9.73
N ASN A 342 10.52 -13.62 -9.71
CA ASN A 342 11.39 -14.45 -10.55
C ASN A 342 11.61 -15.86 -10.01
N LYS A 343 11.05 -16.21 -8.86
CA LYS A 343 11.15 -17.49 -8.15
C LYS A 343 12.58 -17.95 -7.82
N LYS A 344 13.61 -17.11 -8.02
CA LYS A 344 15.01 -17.48 -7.77
C LYS A 344 15.24 -17.85 -6.31
N ILE A 345 14.73 -17.02 -5.38
CA ILE A 345 14.88 -17.24 -3.95
C ILE A 345 14.12 -18.50 -3.53
N ALA A 346 12.86 -18.66 -3.97
CA ALA A 346 12.08 -19.84 -3.69
C ALA A 346 12.78 -21.13 -4.16
N ASN A 347 13.34 -21.14 -5.37
CA ASN A 347 14.12 -22.27 -5.89
C ASN A 347 15.40 -22.49 -5.07
N ALA A 348 16.11 -21.45 -4.64
CA ALA A 348 17.31 -21.56 -3.83
C ALA A 348 17.00 -22.15 -2.44
N VAL A 349 15.89 -21.73 -1.82
CA VAL A 349 15.40 -22.27 -0.54
C VAL A 349 15.08 -23.75 -0.67
N LEU A 350 14.34 -24.17 -1.71
CA LEU A 350 14.04 -25.59 -1.94
C LEU A 350 15.30 -26.43 -2.23
N ALA A 351 16.25 -25.86 -2.98
CA ALA A 351 17.53 -26.54 -3.26
C ALA A 351 18.38 -26.72 -1.99
N ALA A 352 18.32 -25.78 -1.04
CA ALA A 352 19.03 -25.86 0.24
C ALA A 352 18.30 -26.72 1.29
N SER A 353 17.02 -26.98 1.12
CA SER A 353 16.20 -27.82 1.99
C SER A 353 16.62 -29.29 1.90
N LYS A 354 16.56 -30.00 3.02
CA LYS A 354 16.89 -31.43 3.11
C LYS A 354 15.66 -32.32 2.85
N ASN A 355 14.52 -31.93 3.40
CA ASN A 355 13.30 -32.72 3.47
C ASN A 355 12.16 -32.19 2.58
N SER A 356 12.21 -30.94 2.19
CA SER A 356 11.11 -30.24 1.50
C SER A 356 11.34 -30.07 0.00
N LYS A 357 12.14 -30.95 -0.63
CA LYS A 357 12.49 -30.88 -2.08
C LYS A 357 11.27 -30.96 -3.00
N ASP A 358 10.25 -31.68 -2.56
CA ASP A 358 8.99 -31.86 -3.31
C ASP A 358 7.92 -30.81 -2.98
N ALA A 359 8.24 -29.82 -2.13
CA ALA A 359 7.33 -28.74 -1.81
C ALA A 359 7.04 -27.89 -3.04
N GLN A 360 5.80 -27.42 -3.14
CA GLN A 360 5.34 -26.65 -4.29
C GLN A 360 5.75 -25.18 -4.19
N ILE A 361 6.09 -24.54 -5.32
CA ILE A 361 6.15 -23.07 -5.40
C ILE A 361 4.79 -22.59 -5.86
N LEU A 362 4.06 -21.92 -4.95
CA LEU A 362 2.74 -21.34 -5.21
C LEU A 362 2.83 -19.82 -5.31
N THR A 363 2.03 -19.23 -6.18
CA THR A 363 2.01 -17.77 -6.37
C THR A 363 0.73 -17.20 -5.81
N ILE A 364 0.85 -16.24 -4.89
CA ILE A 364 -0.27 -15.46 -4.33
C ILE A 364 -0.21 -14.05 -4.91
N ASN A 365 -1.37 -13.43 -5.17
CA ASN A 365 -1.46 -12.16 -5.88
C ASN A 365 -1.63 -10.98 -4.90
N SER A 366 -0.69 -10.06 -4.90
CA SER A 366 -0.73 -8.83 -4.08
C SER A 366 -1.55 -7.70 -4.71
N MET A 367 -2.02 -7.86 -5.94
CA MET A 367 -2.74 -6.85 -6.73
C MET A 367 -1.93 -5.59 -7.08
N GLN A 368 -0.63 -5.59 -6.89
CA GLN A 368 0.24 -4.47 -7.24
C GLN A 368 0.51 -4.38 -8.75
N SER A 369 0.30 -5.45 -9.49
CA SER A 369 0.70 -5.54 -10.89
C SER A 369 -0.39 -6.05 -11.83
N VAL A 370 -1.65 -5.80 -11.50
CA VAL A 370 -2.79 -6.18 -12.36
C VAL A 370 -2.73 -5.42 -13.69
N THR A 371 -2.92 -6.14 -14.78
CA THR A 371 -2.86 -5.59 -16.14
C THR A 371 -4.24 -5.19 -16.67
N GLU A 372 -4.27 -4.25 -17.64
CA GLU A 372 -5.51 -3.88 -18.32
C GLU A 372 -6.15 -5.10 -19.03
N GLN A 373 -5.34 -6.04 -19.52
CA GLN A 373 -5.84 -7.27 -20.12
C GLN A 373 -6.60 -8.13 -19.09
N GLN A 374 -6.04 -8.35 -17.90
CA GLN A 374 -6.71 -9.09 -16.83
C GLN A 374 -8.03 -8.42 -16.42
N ILE A 375 -8.04 -7.08 -16.32
CA ILE A 375 -9.27 -6.32 -16.04
C ILE A 375 -10.32 -6.51 -17.15
N ALA A 376 -9.89 -6.51 -18.40
CA ALA A 376 -10.79 -6.73 -19.56
C ALA A 376 -11.31 -8.19 -19.64
N GLU A 377 -10.53 -9.15 -19.17
CA GLU A 377 -10.90 -10.57 -19.04
C GLU A 377 -11.83 -10.85 -17.86
N GLY A 378 -12.15 -9.83 -17.05
CA GLY A 378 -13.09 -9.93 -15.94
C GLY A 378 -12.46 -10.18 -14.58
N GLU A 379 -11.14 -10.01 -14.45
CA GLU A 379 -10.48 -10.06 -13.16
C GLU A 379 -11.05 -9.01 -12.21
N SER A 380 -11.35 -9.39 -10.98
CA SER A 380 -11.92 -8.52 -9.96
C SER A 380 -11.16 -8.65 -8.64
N TYR A 381 -11.29 -7.66 -7.77
CA TYR A 381 -10.72 -7.73 -6.41
C TYR A 381 -11.14 -9.01 -5.69
N LEU A 382 -12.42 -9.36 -5.76
CA LEU A 382 -12.94 -10.56 -5.10
C LEU A 382 -12.45 -11.85 -5.76
N SER A 383 -12.31 -11.91 -7.10
CA SER A 383 -11.78 -13.11 -7.78
C SER A 383 -10.32 -13.37 -7.42
N ILE A 384 -9.52 -12.31 -7.32
CA ILE A 384 -8.13 -12.41 -6.86
C ILE A 384 -8.07 -12.90 -5.42
N MET A 385 -8.82 -12.28 -4.51
CA MET A 385 -8.85 -12.70 -3.11
C MET A 385 -9.37 -14.14 -2.96
N GLN A 386 -10.37 -14.56 -3.75
CA GLN A 386 -10.83 -15.94 -3.76
C GLN A 386 -9.73 -16.92 -4.23
N THR A 387 -8.98 -16.55 -5.26
CA THR A 387 -7.83 -17.35 -5.74
C THR A 387 -6.74 -17.42 -4.67
N ASN A 388 -6.45 -16.31 -4.00
CA ASN A 388 -5.50 -16.26 -2.89
C ASN A 388 -5.92 -17.21 -1.75
N LEU A 389 -7.22 -17.28 -1.42
CA LEU A 389 -7.73 -18.23 -0.45
C LEU A 389 -7.45 -19.69 -0.84
N GLU A 390 -7.65 -20.05 -2.11
CA GLU A 390 -7.36 -21.41 -2.59
C GLU A 390 -5.85 -21.74 -2.54
N ILE A 391 -5.00 -20.74 -2.78
CA ILE A 391 -3.54 -20.89 -2.62
C ILE A 391 -3.17 -21.11 -1.15
N LEU A 392 -3.73 -20.30 -0.24
CA LEU A 392 -3.49 -20.46 1.20
C LEU A 392 -3.98 -21.82 1.73
N LYS A 393 -5.13 -22.31 1.26
CA LYS A 393 -5.59 -23.67 1.60
C LYS A 393 -4.58 -24.74 1.23
N LYS A 394 -3.93 -24.62 0.06
CA LYS A 394 -2.87 -25.55 -0.36
C LYS A 394 -1.59 -25.41 0.48
N ALA A 395 -1.22 -24.17 0.81
CA ALA A 395 -0.01 -23.90 1.58
C ALA A 395 -0.12 -24.31 3.05
N LEU A 396 -1.33 -24.35 3.61
CA LEU A 396 -1.60 -24.64 5.02
C LEU A 396 -2.02 -26.12 5.29
N ASN A 397 -2.23 -26.92 4.26
CA ASN A 397 -2.62 -28.33 4.38
C ASN A 397 -1.65 -29.27 3.64
#